data_6710a60407eb7a54bbb6fae25d420a0e
#
_entry.id   6710a60407eb7a54bbb6fae25d420a0e
#
_cell.length_a   1.000
_cell.length_b   1.000
_cell.length_c   1.000
_cell.angle_alpha   90.00
_cell.angle_beta   90.00
_cell.angle_gamma   90.00
#
_symmetry.space_group_name_H-M   'P 1'
#
loop_
_entity.id
_entity.type
_entity.pdbx_description
1 polymer ?
#
loop_
_entity_poly.entity_id
_entity_poly.type
_entity_poly.pdbx_seq_one_letter_code
_entity_poly.pdbx_strand_id
1 'polypeptide(L)'
;MSRIGQSITLSVSEKEKQSLEILASEFGLFWGDKPNISKLIKEIAHNKLKIAPNHDWKPDRLQMLQQAINFLIDAGQIPIALELTKLLLERSELPGPLRKELEDRLDNPPPPWRWELDRCILRQQPFQLSYQDAGDRIWEFHLYHAAINRHEDRLYLDCWCEETEGNQDISELHHNWSLRIDRIPSDSLITPIPRGKWRNQLDSVSAEFQLFDGLARSYRTKSAIDIANELISNDPLVRQITRQVTSSFWFFREILPYGEDCLLISPEKVRKRFYDKLQRLYRRYES
;
A
#
# COMPACT_ATOMS: atom_id res chain seq x y z
N MET A 1 -48.51 -14.17 -42.15
CA MET A 1 -48.98 -13.02 -41.34
C MET A 1 -47.95 -11.89 -41.47
N SER A 2 -48.32 -10.82 -42.15
CA SER A 2 -47.49 -9.62 -42.34
C SER A 2 -47.31 -8.92 -40.98
N ARG A 3 -46.09 -8.81 -40.49
CA ARG A 3 -45.79 -7.99 -39.31
C ARG A 3 -45.88 -6.51 -39.71
N ILE A 4 -47.02 -5.88 -39.43
CA ILE A 4 -47.18 -4.44 -39.58
C ILE A 4 -46.30 -3.78 -38.53
N GLY A 5 -45.10 -3.30 -38.93
CA GLY A 5 -44.25 -2.51 -38.05
C GLY A 5 -44.87 -1.11 -37.85
N GLN A 6 -44.93 -0.62 -36.62
CA GLN A 6 -45.26 0.78 -36.32
C GLN A 6 -44.01 1.63 -36.47
N SER A 7 -44.14 2.78 -37.13
CA SER A 7 -43.05 3.78 -37.19
C SER A 7 -43.08 4.68 -35.96
N ILE A 8 -41.91 4.95 -35.40
CA ILE A 8 -41.71 5.92 -34.31
C ILE A 8 -40.97 7.11 -34.91
N THR A 9 -41.47 8.31 -34.70
CA THR A 9 -40.80 9.55 -35.09
C THR A 9 -40.13 10.13 -33.86
N LEU A 10 -38.83 10.39 -33.96
CA LEU A 10 -38.03 11.03 -32.91
C LEU A 10 -37.70 12.44 -33.33
N SER A 11 -38.01 13.43 -32.48
CA SER A 11 -37.57 14.82 -32.64
C SER A 11 -36.30 15.03 -31.82
N VAL A 12 -35.18 15.11 -32.50
CA VAL A 12 -33.86 15.31 -31.90
C VAL A 12 -33.13 16.45 -32.59
N SER A 13 -32.32 17.16 -31.88
CA SER A 13 -31.42 18.19 -32.47
C SER A 13 -30.35 17.55 -33.35
N GLU A 14 -29.73 18.33 -34.24
CA GLU A 14 -28.67 17.83 -35.11
C GLU A 14 -27.50 17.24 -34.31
N LYS A 15 -27.16 17.85 -33.16
CA LYS A 15 -26.12 17.39 -32.25
C LYS A 15 -26.46 16.02 -31.61
N GLU A 16 -27.70 15.85 -31.19
CA GLU A 16 -28.18 14.57 -30.62
C GLU A 16 -28.22 13.47 -31.68
N LYS A 17 -28.63 13.81 -32.92
CA LYS A 17 -28.59 12.88 -34.04
C LYS A 17 -27.18 12.40 -34.33
N GLN A 18 -26.21 13.31 -34.40
CA GLN A 18 -24.79 12.96 -34.58
C GLN A 18 -24.29 12.05 -33.44
N SER A 19 -24.65 12.35 -32.18
CA SER A 19 -24.31 11.47 -31.05
C SER A 19 -24.89 10.07 -31.18
N LEU A 20 -26.15 9.94 -31.62
CA LEU A 20 -26.78 8.64 -31.88
C LEU A 20 -26.14 7.88 -33.07
N GLU A 21 -25.70 8.62 -34.09
CA GLU A 21 -24.99 8.03 -35.23
C GLU A 21 -23.59 7.50 -34.79
N ILE A 22 -22.87 8.25 -33.94
CA ILE A 22 -21.60 7.80 -33.36
C ILE A 22 -21.82 6.52 -32.54
N LEU A 23 -22.81 6.51 -31.62
CA LEU A 23 -23.14 5.33 -30.84
C LEU A 23 -23.50 4.12 -31.73
N ALA A 24 -24.34 4.32 -32.75
CA ALA A 24 -24.66 3.26 -33.67
C ALA A 24 -23.42 2.70 -34.39
N SER A 25 -22.46 3.57 -34.72
CA SER A 25 -21.19 3.18 -35.34
C SER A 25 -20.33 2.37 -34.35
N GLU A 26 -20.19 2.82 -33.11
CA GLU A 26 -19.41 2.14 -32.05
C GLU A 26 -19.92 0.72 -31.77
N PHE A 27 -21.25 0.51 -31.84
CA PHE A 27 -21.86 -0.80 -31.68
C PHE A 27 -21.96 -1.62 -32.98
N GLY A 28 -21.34 -1.16 -34.07
CA GLY A 28 -21.33 -1.87 -35.35
C GLY A 28 -22.72 -1.98 -36.00
N LEU A 29 -23.62 -1.03 -35.74
CA LEU A 29 -24.99 -1.03 -36.22
C LEU A 29 -25.14 -0.17 -37.47
N PHE A 30 -24.95 -0.77 -38.63
CA PHE A 30 -24.97 -0.07 -39.94
C PHE A 30 -26.13 -0.52 -40.80
N TRP A 31 -26.53 0.34 -41.74
CA TRP A 31 -27.28 0.07 -42.93
C TRP A 31 -26.44 0.45 -44.16
N GLY A 32 -25.88 -0.54 -44.84
CA GLY A 32 -24.80 -0.30 -45.79
C GLY A 32 -23.60 0.33 -45.04
N ASP A 33 -23.12 1.47 -45.55
CA ASP A 33 -22.00 2.19 -44.93
C ASP A 33 -22.40 3.31 -43.94
N LYS A 34 -23.70 3.44 -43.64
CA LYS A 34 -24.21 4.49 -42.76
C LYS A 34 -24.65 3.95 -41.40
N PRO A 35 -24.34 4.65 -40.31
CA PRO A 35 -24.83 4.30 -38.97
C PRO A 35 -26.37 4.23 -38.94
N ASN A 36 -26.93 3.25 -38.25
CA ASN A 36 -28.36 2.98 -38.24
C ASN A 36 -28.97 3.17 -36.84
N ILE A 37 -29.47 4.36 -36.58
CA ILE A 37 -30.15 4.72 -35.32
C ILE A 37 -31.38 3.84 -35.07
N SER A 38 -32.16 3.47 -36.11
CA SER A 38 -33.32 2.60 -35.95
C SER A 38 -32.93 1.21 -35.48
N LYS A 39 -31.80 0.68 -35.93
CA LYS A 39 -31.25 -0.59 -35.46
C LYS A 39 -30.79 -0.48 -34.02
N LEU A 40 -30.12 0.63 -33.63
CA LEU A 40 -29.72 0.92 -32.25
C LEU A 40 -30.92 0.87 -31.31
N ILE A 41 -32.02 1.55 -31.64
CA ILE A 41 -33.24 1.57 -30.82
C ILE A 41 -33.84 0.16 -30.72
N LYS A 42 -33.84 -0.65 -31.82
CA LYS A 42 -34.33 -2.02 -31.81
C LYS A 42 -33.47 -2.93 -30.90
N GLU A 43 -32.15 -2.81 -30.93
CA GLU A 43 -31.27 -3.61 -30.09
C GLU A 43 -31.45 -3.26 -28.60
N ILE A 44 -31.72 -1.99 -28.29
CA ILE A 44 -32.12 -1.54 -26.94
C ILE A 44 -33.46 -2.17 -26.54
N ALA A 45 -34.46 -2.07 -27.39
CA ALA A 45 -35.79 -2.63 -27.14
C ALA A 45 -35.78 -4.16 -26.97
N HIS A 46 -34.84 -4.85 -27.57
CA HIS A 46 -34.65 -6.30 -27.45
C HIS A 46 -33.72 -6.69 -26.25
N ASN A 47 -33.37 -5.76 -25.37
CA ASN A 47 -32.44 -5.97 -24.25
C ASN A 47 -31.06 -6.48 -24.64
N LYS A 48 -30.63 -6.30 -25.88
CA LYS A 48 -29.27 -6.63 -26.32
C LYS A 48 -28.28 -5.53 -25.92
N LEU A 49 -28.77 -4.29 -25.87
CA LEU A 49 -28.04 -3.14 -25.30
C LEU A 49 -28.81 -2.67 -24.08
N LYS A 50 -28.10 -2.44 -22.96
CA LYS A 50 -28.66 -1.86 -21.73
C LYS A 50 -28.44 -0.36 -21.73
N ILE A 51 -29.52 0.40 -21.50
CA ILE A 51 -29.44 1.81 -21.15
C ILE A 51 -29.30 1.84 -19.64
N ALA A 52 -28.17 2.29 -19.12
CA ALA A 52 -27.97 2.54 -17.70
C ALA A 52 -27.90 4.07 -17.49
N PRO A 53 -28.51 4.61 -16.42
CA PRO A 53 -28.25 5.98 -16.03
C PRO A 53 -26.74 6.18 -15.81
N ASN A 54 -26.21 7.32 -16.25
CA ASN A 54 -24.79 7.64 -16.06
C ASN A 54 -24.39 7.76 -14.55
N HIS A 55 -25.38 7.72 -13.66
CA HIS A 55 -25.27 7.92 -12.21
C HIS A 55 -25.36 6.64 -11.37
N ASP A 56 -25.10 5.46 -11.94
CA ASP A 56 -25.28 4.19 -11.21
C ASP A 56 -24.20 3.93 -10.13
N TRP A 57 -23.30 4.90 -9.95
CA TRP A 57 -22.23 4.82 -8.97
C TRP A 57 -22.62 5.53 -7.66
N LYS A 58 -23.25 4.78 -6.75
CA LYS A 58 -23.57 5.29 -5.41
C LYS A 58 -22.29 5.69 -4.67
N PRO A 59 -22.36 6.70 -3.77
CA PRO A 59 -21.19 7.15 -2.98
C PRO A 59 -20.42 6.01 -2.33
N ASP A 60 -21.10 5.01 -1.77
CA ASP A 60 -20.48 3.85 -1.13
C ASP A 60 -19.64 3.02 -2.11
N ARG A 61 -20.11 2.88 -3.36
CA ARG A 61 -19.35 2.17 -4.41
C ARG A 61 -18.11 2.96 -4.83
N LEU A 62 -18.23 4.27 -4.96
CA LEU A 62 -17.09 5.14 -5.26
C LEU A 62 -16.04 5.05 -4.16
N GLN A 63 -16.45 5.08 -2.90
CA GLN A 63 -15.56 4.94 -1.76
C GLN A 63 -14.86 3.57 -1.74
N MET A 64 -15.58 2.48 -1.99
CA MET A 64 -15.00 1.14 -2.09
C MET A 64 -13.97 1.03 -3.21
N LEU A 65 -14.25 1.61 -4.37
CA LEU A 65 -13.33 1.60 -5.51
C LEU A 65 -12.10 2.48 -5.24
N GLN A 66 -12.26 3.61 -4.57
CA GLN A 66 -11.14 4.45 -4.13
C GLN A 66 -10.24 3.69 -3.14
N GLN A 67 -10.84 2.97 -2.18
CA GLN A 67 -10.08 2.11 -1.27
C GLN A 67 -9.35 0.99 -2.02
N ALA A 68 -10.00 0.39 -3.02
CA ALA A 68 -9.37 -0.64 -3.85
C ALA A 68 -8.19 -0.07 -4.66
N ILE A 69 -8.31 1.13 -5.23
CA ILE A 69 -7.21 1.82 -5.92
C ILE A 69 -6.04 2.05 -4.96
N ASN A 70 -6.31 2.57 -3.76
CA ASN A 70 -5.28 2.80 -2.76
C ASN A 70 -4.59 1.49 -2.33
N PHE A 71 -5.36 0.43 -2.11
CA PHE A 71 -4.83 -0.89 -1.80
C PHE A 71 -3.95 -1.45 -2.94
N LEU A 72 -4.38 -1.30 -4.20
CA LEU A 72 -3.60 -1.73 -5.36
C LEU A 72 -2.27 -0.95 -5.47
N ILE A 73 -2.27 0.36 -5.18
CA ILE A 73 -1.05 1.17 -5.13
C ILE A 73 -0.13 0.69 -4.01
N ASP A 74 -0.68 0.48 -2.80
CA ASP A 74 0.08 -0.01 -1.65
C ASP A 74 0.66 -1.43 -1.91
N ALA A 75 -0.05 -2.25 -2.69
CA ALA A 75 0.39 -3.59 -3.11
C ALA A 75 1.30 -3.59 -4.36
N GLY A 76 1.70 -2.42 -4.88
CA GLY A 76 2.54 -2.31 -6.07
C GLY A 76 1.85 -2.63 -7.40
N GLN A 77 0.53 -2.83 -7.41
CA GLN A 77 -0.26 -3.12 -8.61
C GLN A 77 -0.66 -1.82 -9.35
N ILE A 78 0.33 -0.94 -9.56
CA ILE A 78 0.13 0.40 -10.11
C ILE A 78 -0.58 0.43 -11.46
N PRO A 79 -0.27 -0.45 -12.45
CA PRO A 79 -1.00 -0.47 -13.72
C PRO A 79 -2.49 -0.66 -13.52
N ILE A 80 -2.86 -1.62 -12.68
CA ILE A 80 -4.25 -1.95 -12.42
C ILE A 80 -4.94 -0.79 -11.70
N ALA A 81 -4.25 -0.15 -10.76
CA ALA A 81 -4.74 1.04 -10.06
C ALA A 81 -5.01 2.20 -11.02
N LEU A 82 -4.10 2.48 -11.96
CA LEU A 82 -4.27 3.54 -12.96
C LEU A 82 -5.42 3.24 -13.93
N GLU A 83 -5.56 2.00 -14.40
CA GLU A 83 -6.68 1.61 -15.26
C GLU A 83 -8.02 1.71 -14.52
N LEU A 84 -8.07 1.33 -13.23
CA LEU A 84 -9.26 1.51 -12.41
C LEU A 84 -9.58 2.99 -12.16
N THR A 85 -8.55 3.83 -12.00
CA THR A 85 -8.68 5.28 -11.88
C THR A 85 -9.27 5.90 -13.16
N LYS A 86 -8.78 5.51 -14.33
CA LYS A 86 -9.33 5.92 -15.63
C LYS A 86 -10.80 5.51 -15.77
N LEU A 87 -11.11 4.25 -15.44
CA LEU A 87 -12.47 3.73 -15.48
C LEU A 87 -13.43 4.57 -14.63
N LEU A 88 -13.01 4.97 -13.41
CA LEU A 88 -13.81 5.83 -12.54
C LEU A 88 -14.03 7.21 -13.15
N LEU A 89 -13.01 7.83 -13.71
CA LEU A 89 -13.10 9.15 -14.34
C LEU A 89 -14.00 9.14 -15.59
N GLU A 90 -13.97 8.06 -16.37
CA GLU A 90 -14.73 7.93 -17.60
C GLU A 90 -16.20 7.55 -17.38
N ARG A 91 -16.49 6.75 -16.35
CA ARG A 91 -17.77 6.09 -16.17
C ARG A 91 -18.60 6.59 -15.01
N SER A 92 -18.10 7.52 -14.21
CA SER A 92 -18.80 8.00 -13.03
C SER A 92 -18.88 9.51 -12.96
N GLU A 93 -19.97 10.02 -12.39
CA GLU A 93 -20.05 11.41 -11.95
C GLU A 93 -19.41 11.52 -10.57
N LEU A 94 -18.20 12.02 -10.55
CA LEU A 94 -17.41 12.16 -9.33
C LEU A 94 -17.63 13.50 -8.67
N PRO A 95 -17.71 13.58 -7.33
CA PRO A 95 -17.58 14.83 -6.61
C PRO A 95 -16.29 15.56 -6.99
N GLY A 96 -16.34 16.90 -7.13
CA GLY A 96 -15.21 17.70 -7.61
C GLY A 96 -13.87 17.41 -6.89
N PRO A 97 -13.82 17.30 -5.56
CA PRO A 97 -12.59 16.97 -4.84
C PRO A 97 -12.02 15.58 -5.23
N LEU A 98 -12.88 14.57 -5.33
CA LEU A 98 -12.45 13.21 -5.71
C LEU A 98 -12.00 13.16 -7.18
N ARG A 99 -12.72 13.84 -8.08
CA ARG A 99 -12.31 13.95 -9.49
C ARG A 99 -10.89 14.51 -9.59
N LYS A 100 -10.64 15.64 -8.92
CA LYS A 100 -9.33 16.28 -8.91
C LYS A 100 -8.24 15.37 -8.35
N GLU A 101 -8.50 14.68 -7.25
CA GLU A 101 -7.55 13.72 -6.67
C GLU A 101 -7.17 12.61 -7.67
N LEU A 102 -8.16 12.08 -8.40
CA LEU A 102 -7.94 11.01 -9.37
C LEU A 102 -7.24 11.53 -10.65
N GLU A 103 -7.57 12.73 -11.11
CA GLU A 103 -6.89 13.41 -12.22
C GLU A 103 -5.42 13.69 -11.85
N ASP A 104 -5.15 14.30 -10.68
CA ASP A 104 -3.79 14.53 -10.18
C ASP A 104 -2.98 13.24 -10.11
N ARG A 105 -3.61 12.11 -9.79
CA ARG A 105 -2.96 10.80 -9.74
C ARG A 105 -2.59 10.24 -11.11
N LEU A 106 -3.37 10.52 -12.13
CA LEU A 106 -3.03 10.16 -13.53
C LEU A 106 -1.94 11.06 -14.10
N ASP A 107 -1.98 12.35 -13.76
CA ASP A 107 -1.00 13.34 -14.22
C ASP A 107 0.37 13.15 -13.53
N ASN A 108 0.37 12.65 -12.29
CA ASN A 108 1.55 12.36 -11.48
C ASN A 108 1.61 10.87 -11.09
N PRO A 109 1.83 9.97 -12.05
CA PRO A 109 1.92 8.55 -11.75
C PRO A 109 3.12 8.26 -10.83
N PRO A 110 3.06 7.18 -10.03
CA PRO A 110 4.21 6.76 -9.25
C PRO A 110 5.48 6.67 -10.10
N PRO A 111 6.64 7.02 -9.53
CA PRO A 111 7.88 7.07 -10.29
C PRO A 111 8.22 5.70 -10.91
N PRO A 112 8.91 5.67 -12.07
CA PRO A 112 9.18 4.43 -12.81
C PRO A 112 9.90 3.36 -11.97
N TRP A 113 10.78 3.77 -11.06
CA TRP A 113 11.49 2.85 -10.17
C TRP A 113 10.56 2.01 -9.28
N ARG A 114 9.35 2.49 -8.99
CA ARG A 114 8.41 1.75 -8.13
C ARG A 114 7.99 0.42 -8.75
N TRP A 115 7.80 0.36 -10.05
CA TRP A 115 7.47 -0.88 -10.78
C TRP A 115 8.60 -1.89 -10.74
N GLU A 116 9.84 -1.39 -10.93
CA GLU A 116 11.01 -2.24 -10.88
C GLU A 116 11.22 -2.80 -9.48
N LEU A 117 11.03 -1.97 -8.45
CA LEU A 117 11.07 -2.38 -7.05
C LEU A 117 10.06 -3.51 -6.76
N ASP A 118 8.80 -3.29 -7.08
CA ASP A 118 7.73 -4.27 -6.85
C ASP A 118 7.99 -5.56 -7.63
N ARG A 119 8.50 -5.44 -8.86
CA ARG A 119 8.90 -6.59 -9.67
C ARG A 119 10.04 -7.39 -9.05
N CYS A 120 11.07 -6.72 -8.54
CA CYS A 120 12.19 -7.37 -7.87
C CYS A 120 11.72 -8.11 -6.60
N ILE A 121 10.89 -7.49 -5.79
CA ILE A 121 10.31 -8.09 -4.59
C ILE A 121 9.47 -9.33 -4.95
N LEU A 122 8.56 -9.21 -5.92
CA LEU A 122 7.69 -10.31 -6.36
C LEU A 122 8.48 -11.51 -6.89
N ARG A 123 9.56 -11.24 -7.64
CA ARG A 123 10.44 -12.27 -8.21
C ARG A 123 11.50 -12.77 -7.23
N GLN A 124 11.54 -12.22 -6.03
CA GLN A 124 12.57 -12.51 -5.04
C GLN A 124 13.99 -12.35 -5.62
N GLN A 125 14.18 -11.27 -6.35
CA GLN A 125 15.44 -10.96 -7.02
C GLN A 125 16.17 -9.86 -6.27
N PRO A 126 17.42 -10.07 -5.79
CA PRO A 126 18.24 -9.02 -5.21
C PRO A 126 18.45 -7.86 -6.16
N PHE A 127 18.49 -6.65 -5.61
CA PHE A 127 18.63 -5.43 -6.39
C PHE A 127 19.38 -4.34 -5.62
N GLN A 128 19.87 -3.37 -6.37
CA GLN A 128 20.48 -2.15 -5.88
C GLN A 128 19.51 -0.99 -6.04
N LEU A 129 19.52 -0.07 -5.08
CA LEU A 129 18.78 1.20 -5.16
C LEU A 129 19.56 2.35 -4.51
N SER A 130 19.33 3.57 -5.00
CA SER A 130 19.78 4.80 -4.37
C SER A 130 18.72 5.33 -3.41
N TYR A 131 19.16 5.85 -2.27
CA TYR A 131 18.28 6.35 -1.20
C TYR A 131 18.80 7.66 -0.65
N GLN A 132 17.93 8.64 -0.44
CA GLN A 132 18.26 9.92 0.16
C GLN A 132 17.84 9.94 1.63
N ASP A 133 18.77 10.12 2.55
CA ASP A 133 18.48 10.19 3.98
C ASP A 133 17.92 11.57 4.41
N ALA A 134 17.65 11.75 5.70
CA ALA A 134 17.12 13.00 6.25
C ALA A 134 18.11 14.19 6.20
N GLY A 135 19.37 13.91 5.98
CA GLY A 135 20.45 14.90 5.83
C GLY A 135 20.84 15.14 4.38
N ASP A 136 19.97 14.75 3.43
CA ASP A 136 20.17 14.85 1.98
C ASP A 136 21.39 14.08 1.44
N ARG A 137 21.94 13.17 2.22
CA ARG A 137 23.02 12.29 1.77
C ARG A 137 22.43 11.15 0.93
N ILE A 138 23.04 10.90 -0.22
CA ILE A 138 22.68 9.76 -1.08
C ILE A 138 23.47 8.52 -0.64
N TRP A 139 22.75 7.45 -0.44
CA TRP A 139 23.25 6.11 -0.13
C TRP A 139 22.94 5.17 -1.29
N GLU A 140 23.80 4.21 -1.50
CA GLU A 140 23.51 3.07 -2.36
C GLU A 140 23.41 1.82 -1.51
N PHE A 141 22.32 1.08 -1.68
CA PHE A 141 22.04 -0.13 -0.94
C PHE A 141 21.92 -1.33 -1.89
N HIS A 142 22.53 -2.45 -1.48
CA HIS A 142 22.38 -3.75 -2.13
C HIS A 142 21.43 -4.62 -1.28
N LEU A 143 20.22 -4.83 -1.79
CA LEU A 143 19.15 -5.49 -1.06
C LEU A 143 19.04 -6.95 -1.46
N TYR A 144 19.04 -7.83 -0.47
CA TYR A 144 18.88 -9.27 -0.64
C TYR A 144 17.57 -9.80 -0.04
N HIS A 145 16.81 -8.95 0.63
CA HIS A 145 15.43 -9.14 1.04
C HIS A 145 14.76 -7.78 1.12
N ALA A 146 13.50 -7.69 0.73
CA ALA A 146 12.72 -6.48 0.89
C ALA A 146 11.23 -6.79 0.98
N ALA A 147 10.52 -6.03 1.81
CA ALA A 147 9.07 -6.02 1.91
C ALA A 147 8.58 -4.59 2.15
N ILE A 148 7.47 -4.21 1.54
CA ILE A 148 6.86 -2.91 1.77
C ILE A 148 5.86 -3.03 2.91
N ASN A 149 6.12 -2.33 3.99
CA ASN A 149 5.29 -2.32 5.19
C ASN A 149 4.88 -0.90 5.55
N ARG A 150 3.73 -0.78 6.20
CA ARG A 150 3.29 0.47 6.80
C ARG A 150 3.72 0.52 8.26
N HIS A 151 4.54 1.52 8.60
CA HIS A 151 4.87 1.85 9.97
C HIS A 151 4.30 3.24 10.27
N GLU A 152 3.43 3.32 11.28
CA GLU A 152 2.65 4.52 11.56
C GLU A 152 1.83 4.93 10.30
N ASP A 153 1.97 6.16 9.81
CA ASP A 153 1.21 6.66 8.65
C ASP A 153 2.00 6.63 7.33
N ARG A 154 3.17 5.94 7.29
CA ARG A 154 4.07 5.97 6.13
C ARG A 154 4.43 4.58 5.65
N LEU A 155 4.75 4.49 4.36
CA LEU A 155 5.28 3.28 3.76
C LEU A 155 6.81 3.24 3.90
N TYR A 156 7.29 2.08 4.33
CA TYR A 156 8.70 1.77 4.46
C TYR A 156 9.04 0.52 3.64
N LEU A 157 10.24 0.51 3.12
CA LEU A 157 10.88 -0.67 2.59
C LEU A 157 11.70 -1.29 3.72
N ASP A 158 11.15 -2.31 4.37
CA ASP A 158 11.90 -3.10 5.34
C ASP A 158 12.75 -4.08 4.57
N CYS A 159 14.08 -3.97 4.71
CA CYS A 159 15.00 -4.70 3.85
C CYS A 159 16.24 -5.18 4.59
N TRP A 160 16.83 -6.24 4.07
CA TRP A 160 18.16 -6.69 4.44
C TRP A 160 19.15 -6.20 3.40
N CYS A 161 20.12 -5.40 3.83
CA CYS A 161 21.14 -4.79 2.97
C CYS A 161 22.53 -5.31 3.32
N GLU A 162 23.41 -5.32 2.32
CA GLU A 162 24.81 -5.63 2.52
C GLU A 162 25.51 -4.53 3.36
N GLU A 163 25.08 -3.30 3.19
CA GLU A 163 25.62 -2.13 3.88
C GLU A 163 25.11 -2.06 5.32
N THR A 164 26.06 -1.87 6.23
CA THR A 164 25.80 -1.70 7.67
C THR A 164 26.25 -0.34 8.19
N GLU A 165 27.00 0.43 7.40
CA GLU A 165 27.48 1.75 7.79
C GLU A 165 26.30 2.69 8.09
N GLY A 166 26.34 3.37 9.24
CA GLY A 166 25.27 4.28 9.67
C GLY A 166 24.09 3.60 10.35
N ASN A 167 23.94 2.29 10.26
CA ASN A 167 22.96 1.57 11.04
C ASN A 167 23.39 1.49 12.51
N GLN A 168 22.54 2.03 13.38
CA GLN A 168 22.83 2.09 14.82
C GLN A 168 22.13 0.98 15.61
N ASP A 169 21.60 -0.04 14.98
CA ASP A 169 20.98 -1.16 15.69
C ASP A 169 22.04 -2.06 16.36
N ILE A 170 21.62 -3.11 17.02
CA ILE A 170 22.55 -4.11 17.59
C ILE A 170 23.20 -4.90 16.44
N SER A 171 24.39 -5.47 16.71
CA SER A 171 25.20 -6.17 15.71
C SER A 171 24.43 -7.26 14.94
N GLU A 172 23.50 -7.92 15.60
CA GLU A 172 22.66 -8.97 15.02
C GLU A 172 21.61 -8.45 14.03
N LEU A 173 21.32 -7.16 14.06
CA LEU A 173 20.30 -6.49 13.22
C LEU A 173 20.89 -5.41 12.31
N HIS A 174 22.22 -5.25 12.25
CA HIS A 174 22.89 -4.19 11.49
C HIS A 174 22.59 -4.20 9.98
N HIS A 175 22.24 -5.37 9.42
CA HIS A 175 21.87 -5.49 8.02
C HIS A 175 20.41 -5.11 7.72
N ASN A 176 19.59 -5.00 8.77
CA ASN A 176 18.19 -4.65 8.60
C ASN A 176 17.99 -3.13 8.55
N TRP A 177 17.31 -2.68 7.52
CA TRP A 177 16.97 -1.27 7.33
C TRP A 177 15.47 -1.10 7.13
N SER A 178 14.94 0.05 7.54
CA SER A 178 13.59 0.50 7.21
C SER A 178 13.70 1.83 6.47
N LEU A 179 13.71 1.76 5.17
CA LEU A 179 13.90 2.92 4.28
C LEU A 179 12.54 3.51 3.92
N ARG A 180 12.34 4.80 4.13
CA ARG A 180 11.10 5.49 3.75
C ARG A 180 10.97 5.51 2.23
N ILE A 181 9.85 5.02 1.73
CA ILE A 181 9.59 4.94 0.28
C ILE A 181 9.60 6.33 -0.38
N ASP A 182 9.08 7.35 0.31
CA ASP A 182 9.02 8.72 -0.19
C ASP A 182 10.39 9.46 -0.21
N ARG A 183 11.46 8.80 0.21
CA ARG A 183 12.84 9.28 0.14
C ARG A 183 13.69 8.58 -0.91
N ILE A 184 13.11 7.67 -1.68
CA ILE A 184 13.76 7.13 -2.85
C ILE A 184 13.68 8.21 -3.93
N PRO A 185 14.80 8.71 -4.48
CA PRO A 185 14.80 9.75 -5.50
C PRO A 185 13.96 9.35 -6.72
N SER A 186 13.27 10.31 -7.32
CA SER A 186 12.37 10.04 -8.47
C SER A 186 13.11 9.48 -9.69
N ASP A 187 14.38 9.77 -9.82
CA ASP A 187 15.31 9.30 -10.85
C ASP A 187 16.13 8.06 -10.43
N SER A 188 15.85 7.50 -9.25
CA SER A 188 16.51 6.28 -8.78
C SER A 188 16.33 5.14 -9.76
N LEU A 189 17.40 4.38 -9.98
CA LEU A 189 17.39 3.17 -10.79
C LEU A 189 17.39 1.95 -9.88
N ILE A 190 16.40 1.08 -10.07
CA ILE A 190 16.39 -0.24 -9.43
C ILE A 190 17.13 -1.20 -10.37
N THR A 191 18.34 -1.60 -9.98
CA THR A 191 19.18 -2.46 -10.79
C THR A 191 19.24 -3.86 -10.19
N PRO A 192 18.73 -4.89 -10.90
CA PRO A 192 18.84 -6.28 -10.42
C PRO A 192 20.31 -6.70 -10.27
N ILE A 193 20.63 -7.39 -9.16
CA ILE A 193 21.96 -7.95 -8.90
C ILE A 193 22.04 -9.33 -9.57
N PRO A 194 22.89 -9.50 -10.60
CA PRO A 194 23.05 -10.79 -11.26
C PRO A 194 23.63 -11.83 -10.27
N ARG A 195 23.06 -13.04 -10.26
CA ARG A 195 23.48 -14.16 -9.41
C ARG A 195 23.38 -13.93 -7.89
N GLY A 196 22.77 -12.84 -7.45
CA GLY A 196 22.44 -12.62 -6.05
C GLY A 196 21.41 -13.66 -5.58
N LYS A 197 21.55 -14.12 -4.34
CA LYS A 197 20.60 -15.05 -3.73
C LYS A 197 19.68 -14.31 -2.78
N TRP A 198 18.36 -14.36 -3.06
CA TRP A 198 17.36 -13.77 -2.19
C TRP A 198 17.33 -14.44 -0.82
N ARG A 199 17.19 -13.64 0.24
CA ARG A 199 16.98 -14.11 1.62
C ARG A 199 15.48 -14.20 1.87
N ASN A 200 15.06 -15.24 2.59
CA ASN A 200 13.63 -15.45 2.86
C ASN A 200 13.07 -14.48 3.91
N GLN A 201 13.95 -13.93 4.77
CA GLN A 201 13.53 -13.09 5.89
C GLN A 201 14.67 -12.15 6.33
N LEU A 202 14.29 -11.14 7.11
CA LEU A 202 15.20 -10.28 7.85
C LEU A 202 15.90 -11.04 8.97
N ASP A 203 17.05 -10.55 9.42
CA ASP A 203 17.67 -11.02 10.65
C ASP A 203 16.76 -10.66 11.83
N SER A 204 16.74 -11.50 12.86
CA SER A 204 15.87 -11.29 14.01
C SER A 204 16.49 -11.77 15.31
N VAL A 205 16.07 -11.16 16.39
CA VAL A 205 16.39 -11.59 17.76
C VAL A 205 15.12 -11.85 18.54
N SER A 206 15.18 -12.82 19.44
CA SER A 206 14.08 -13.07 20.36
C SER A 206 14.19 -12.13 21.55
N ALA A 207 13.19 -11.26 21.74
CA ALA A 207 13.13 -10.35 22.86
C ALA A 207 12.04 -10.80 23.85
N GLU A 208 12.41 -10.83 25.14
CA GLU A 208 11.48 -11.12 26.23
C GLU A 208 11.19 -9.84 27.01
N PHE A 209 9.92 -9.58 27.26
CA PHE A 209 9.49 -8.47 28.08
C PHE A 209 8.29 -8.87 28.94
N GLN A 210 8.18 -8.24 30.09
CA GLN A 210 7.11 -8.45 31.04
C GLN A 210 6.16 -7.25 31.01
N LEU A 211 4.87 -7.56 31.11
CA LEU A 211 3.80 -6.61 31.22
C LEU A 211 3.15 -6.75 32.59
N PHE A 212 2.79 -5.62 33.18
CA PHE A 212 2.26 -5.56 34.52
C PHE A 212 0.82 -5.06 34.56
N ASP A 213 0.10 -5.36 35.60
CA ASP A 213 -1.22 -4.82 35.98
C ASP A 213 -2.26 -4.81 34.84
N GLY A 214 -2.82 -3.65 34.58
CA GLY A 214 -3.86 -3.47 33.55
C GLY A 214 -3.41 -3.87 32.17
N LEU A 215 -2.16 -3.60 31.83
CA LEU A 215 -1.56 -3.94 30.53
C LEU A 215 -1.40 -5.46 30.39
N ALA A 216 -0.96 -6.16 31.45
CA ALA A 216 -0.86 -7.61 31.45
C ALA A 216 -2.21 -8.29 31.20
N ARG A 217 -3.32 -7.69 31.66
CA ARG A 217 -4.70 -8.20 31.47
C ARG A 217 -5.22 -7.92 30.06
N SER A 218 -4.97 -6.71 29.55
CA SER A 218 -5.55 -6.23 28.29
C SER A 218 -4.75 -6.61 27.06
N TYR A 219 -3.50 -7.06 27.22
CA TYR A 219 -2.61 -7.37 26.12
C TYR A 219 -3.17 -8.47 25.21
N ARG A 220 -3.21 -8.19 23.91
CA ARG A 220 -3.58 -9.15 22.87
C ARG A 220 -2.35 -9.61 22.11
N THR A 221 -2.19 -10.93 22.01
CA THR A 221 -1.09 -11.56 21.27
C THR A 221 -1.06 -11.08 19.83
N LYS A 222 0.11 -10.64 19.36
CA LYS A 222 0.38 -10.33 17.96
C LYS A 222 0.92 -11.57 17.26
N SER A 223 0.03 -12.45 16.82
CA SER A 223 0.34 -13.81 16.32
C SER A 223 1.40 -13.87 15.22
N ALA A 224 1.62 -12.78 14.49
CA ALA A 224 2.66 -12.73 13.45
C ALA A 224 4.09 -12.58 14.00
N ILE A 225 4.25 -12.07 15.23
CA ILE A 225 5.56 -11.72 15.79
C ILE A 225 5.78 -12.20 17.23
N ASP A 226 4.69 -12.46 17.99
CA ASP A 226 4.80 -13.02 19.34
C ASP A 226 4.97 -14.55 19.27
N ILE A 227 6.11 -15.02 19.74
CA ILE A 227 6.46 -16.46 19.77
C ILE A 227 5.80 -17.16 20.97
N ALA A 228 5.77 -16.46 22.11
CA ALA A 228 5.14 -16.92 23.33
C ALA A 228 4.44 -15.81 24.07
N ASN A 229 3.36 -16.15 24.78
CA ASN A 229 2.58 -15.25 25.62
C ASN A 229 2.08 -16.05 26.82
N GLU A 230 2.71 -15.86 27.97
CA GLU A 230 2.47 -16.65 29.18
C GLU A 230 2.14 -15.75 30.37
N LEU A 231 1.17 -16.17 31.17
CA LEU A 231 0.88 -15.53 32.44
C LEU A 231 1.76 -16.17 33.51
N ILE A 232 2.77 -15.44 34.02
CA ILE A 232 3.75 -15.96 34.96
C ILE A 232 3.40 -15.71 36.43
N SER A 233 2.54 -14.72 36.71
CA SER A 233 2.02 -14.45 38.05
C SER A 233 0.61 -13.85 37.98
N ASN A 234 -0.20 -14.17 39.00
CA ASN A 234 -1.55 -13.60 39.17
C ASN A 234 -1.62 -12.53 40.27
N ASP A 235 -0.65 -12.49 41.18
CA ASP A 235 -0.56 -11.51 42.26
C ASP A 235 0.92 -11.25 42.62
N PRO A 236 1.54 -10.13 42.18
CA PRO A 236 1.00 -9.20 41.17
C PRO A 236 0.79 -9.83 39.80
N LEU A 237 -0.13 -9.28 39.02
CA LEU A 237 -0.44 -9.80 37.70
C LEU A 237 0.73 -9.49 36.74
N VAL A 238 1.41 -10.52 36.28
CA VAL A 238 2.57 -10.40 35.37
C VAL A 238 2.42 -11.35 34.20
N ARG A 239 2.55 -10.79 33.01
CA ARG A 239 2.52 -11.52 31.74
C ARG A 239 3.88 -11.41 31.04
N GLN A 240 4.46 -12.52 30.64
CA GLN A 240 5.69 -12.55 29.85
C GLN A 240 5.39 -12.80 28.39
N ILE A 241 5.99 -11.98 27.54
CA ILE A 241 5.91 -12.07 26.08
C ILE A 241 7.30 -12.35 25.54
N THR A 242 7.39 -13.32 24.64
CA THR A 242 8.57 -13.56 23.81
C THR A 242 8.25 -13.16 22.38
N ARG A 243 9.00 -12.22 21.82
CA ARG A 243 8.75 -11.64 20.51
C ARG A 243 9.96 -11.71 19.59
N GLN A 244 9.69 -11.96 18.32
CA GLN A 244 10.69 -11.84 17.26
C GLN A 244 10.82 -10.38 16.83
N VAL A 245 12.00 -9.82 16.99
CA VAL A 245 12.31 -8.40 16.73
C VAL A 245 13.31 -8.32 15.58
N THR A 246 12.94 -7.62 14.52
CA THR A 246 13.78 -7.36 13.34
C THR A 246 14.36 -5.95 13.32
N SER A 247 13.86 -5.05 14.16
CA SER A 247 14.36 -3.68 14.34
C SER A 247 14.13 -3.23 15.78
N SER A 248 15.20 -2.90 16.49
CA SER A 248 15.07 -2.34 17.85
C SER A 248 14.45 -0.95 17.83
N PHE A 249 14.59 -0.20 16.74
CA PHE A 249 13.96 1.12 16.59
C PHE A 249 12.44 1.02 16.65
N TRP A 250 11.83 0.15 15.83
CA TRP A 250 10.37 -0.03 15.80
C TRP A 250 9.85 -0.71 17.07
N PHE A 251 10.60 -1.68 17.58
CA PHE A 251 10.27 -2.33 18.84
C PHE A 251 10.20 -1.34 20.00
N PHE A 252 11.18 -0.45 20.14
CA PHE A 252 11.17 0.57 21.20
C PHE A 252 10.05 1.59 21.04
N ARG A 253 9.69 1.96 19.82
CA ARG A 253 8.53 2.84 19.58
C ARG A 253 7.22 2.21 19.98
N GLU A 254 7.14 0.90 19.89
CA GLU A 254 5.96 0.16 20.30
C GLU A 254 5.86 0.01 21.83
N ILE A 255 6.94 -0.34 22.51
CA ILE A 255 6.90 -0.61 23.95
C ILE A 255 7.04 0.64 24.82
N LEU A 256 7.64 1.72 24.30
CA LEU A 256 7.82 2.97 25.08
C LEU A 256 6.50 3.58 25.59
N PRO A 257 5.38 3.58 24.85
CA PRO A 257 4.09 4.03 25.35
C PRO A 257 3.51 3.20 26.51
N TYR A 258 4.02 2.00 26.73
CA TYR A 258 3.60 1.15 27.84
C TYR A 258 4.13 1.65 29.22
N GLY A 259 5.09 2.59 29.20
CA GLY A 259 5.59 3.23 30.40
C GLY A 259 6.17 2.26 31.42
N GLU A 260 5.77 2.43 32.69
CA GLU A 260 6.21 1.61 33.81
C GLU A 260 5.60 0.21 33.82
N ASP A 261 4.52 0.00 33.09
CA ASP A 261 3.83 -1.30 32.98
C ASP A 261 4.56 -2.29 32.03
N CYS A 262 5.75 -1.94 31.55
CA CYS A 262 6.54 -2.79 30.64
C CYS A 262 8.01 -2.83 31.03
N LEU A 263 8.52 -4.04 31.25
CA LEU A 263 9.93 -4.29 31.54
C LEU A 263 10.56 -5.18 30.47
N LEU A 264 11.56 -4.67 29.75
CA LEU A 264 12.36 -5.46 28.82
C LEU A 264 13.39 -6.31 29.58
N ILE A 265 13.33 -7.62 29.42
CA ILE A 265 14.14 -8.61 30.15
C ILE A 265 15.37 -8.99 29.34
N SER A 266 15.16 -9.45 28.09
CA SER A 266 16.23 -10.00 27.24
C SER A 266 16.01 -9.64 25.76
N PRO A 267 17.03 -9.72 24.88
CA PRO A 267 18.45 -10.00 25.18
C PRO A 267 19.16 -8.76 25.75
N GLU A 268 20.25 -8.97 26.46
CA GLU A 268 20.97 -7.91 27.18
C GLU A 268 21.37 -6.73 26.29
N LYS A 269 21.79 -6.97 25.04
CA LYS A 269 22.14 -5.89 24.10
C LYS A 269 20.93 -4.98 23.78
N VAL A 270 19.74 -5.54 23.56
CA VAL A 270 18.51 -4.78 23.30
C VAL A 270 18.08 -4.04 24.57
N ARG A 271 18.11 -4.72 25.71
CA ARG A 271 17.77 -4.14 27.04
C ARG A 271 18.67 -2.96 27.37
N LYS A 272 19.99 -3.10 27.22
CA LYS A 272 20.96 -2.02 27.46
C LYS A 272 20.69 -0.80 26.56
N ARG A 273 20.46 -1.05 25.25
CA ARG A 273 20.14 0.01 24.29
C ARG A 273 18.84 0.76 24.65
N PHE A 274 17.82 0.03 25.13
CA PHE A 274 16.58 0.63 25.61
C PHE A 274 16.80 1.46 26.88
N TYR A 275 17.54 0.91 27.83
CA TYR A 275 17.93 1.60 29.06
C TYR A 275 18.68 2.91 28.78
N ASP A 276 19.66 2.88 27.89
CA ASP A 276 20.40 4.08 27.48
C ASP A 276 19.49 5.14 26.84
N LYS A 277 18.45 4.70 26.12
CA LYS A 277 17.45 5.59 25.56
C LYS A 277 16.59 6.23 26.65
N LEU A 278 16.14 5.46 27.63
CA LEU A 278 15.38 5.97 28.78
C LEU A 278 16.21 6.94 29.62
N GLN A 279 17.49 6.64 29.86
CA GLN A 279 18.38 7.56 30.57
C GLN A 279 18.56 8.89 29.84
N ARG A 280 18.70 8.86 28.49
CA ARG A 280 18.78 10.12 27.71
C ARG A 280 17.49 10.92 27.79
N LEU A 281 16.35 10.24 27.81
CA LEU A 281 15.06 10.89 27.99
C LEU A 281 14.96 11.52 29.39
N TYR A 282 15.26 10.76 30.42
CA TYR A 282 15.23 11.20 31.82
C TYR A 282 16.08 12.48 32.04
N ARG A 283 17.33 12.48 31.56
CA ARG A 283 18.22 13.64 31.65
C ARG A 283 17.68 14.92 31.01
N ARG A 284 16.82 14.82 30.01
CA ARG A 284 16.17 15.99 29.38
C ARG A 284 15.07 16.61 30.25
N TYR A 285 14.55 15.86 31.22
CA TYR A 285 13.55 16.37 32.17
C TYR A 285 14.21 16.89 33.45
N GLU A 286 15.47 16.53 33.71
CA GLU A 286 16.24 17.08 34.86
C GLU A 286 16.92 18.41 34.52
N SER A 287 17.06 18.78 33.26
CA SER A 287 17.67 20.02 32.79
C SER A 287 16.61 21.12 32.61
#